data_17e96fc5baa46181e3467a7d74f36a6e
#
_entry.id   17e96fc5baa46181e3467a7d74f36a6e
#
_cell.length_a   1.000
_cell.length_b   1.000
_cell.length_c   1.000
_cell.angle_alpha   90.00
_cell.angle_beta   90.00
_cell.angle_gamma   90.00
#
_symmetry.space_group_name_H-M   'P 1'
#
loop_
_entity.id
_entity.type
_entity.pdbx_description
1 polymer ?
#
loop_
_entity_poly.entity_id
_entity_poly.type
_entity_poly.pdbx_seq_one_letter_code
_entity_poly.pdbx_strand_id
1 'polypeptide(L)'
;MHPYIALTMARPKPSIFDKKKTVAENRRARFEYFIDDVYEAGIALTGTEVKSLRFGEGSIAEAYAEVKDAQVWLVNANVPEYNFGNRFNHVPKRPRKLLLHEREIAKLTGAVERKGMTLVPLSIYFNSKGRAKVELALAKGKNNADKRNTIKERDWKRDQARIMREHN
;
A
#
# COMPACT_ATOMS: atom_id res chain seq x y z
N MET A 1 16.37 13.75 49.13
CA MET A 1 16.60 12.77 48.02
C MET A 1 15.29 12.05 47.75
N HIS A 2 14.61 12.44 46.68
CA HIS A 2 13.41 11.72 46.23
C HIS A 2 13.81 10.78 45.11
N PRO A 3 13.52 9.47 45.18
CA PRO A 3 13.75 8.60 44.06
C PRO A 3 12.70 8.87 42.97
N TYR A 4 13.16 9.29 41.83
CA TYR A 4 12.36 9.31 40.60
C TYR A 4 11.95 7.88 40.27
N ILE A 5 10.69 7.55 40.55
CA ILE A 5 10.08 6.32 40.02
C ILE A 5 9.85 6.58 38.53
N ALA A 6 10.72 6.03 37.72
CA ALA A 6 10.50 5.96 36.28
C ALA A 6 9.24 5.11 36.05
N LEU A 7 8.14 5.78 35.76
CA LEU A 7 6.92 5.14 35.30
C LEU A 7 7.22 4.58 33.91
N THR A 8 7.59 3.30 33.87
CA THR A 8 7.73 2.57 32.61
C THR A 8 6.32 2.48 32.03
N MET A 9 5.98 3.38 31.12
CA MET A 9 4.75 3.28 30.34
C MET A 9 4.86 1.98 29.53
N ALA A 10 4.20 0.93 30.01
CA ALA A 10 4.01 -0.29 29.25
C ALA A 10 3.36 0.07 27.92
N ARG A 11 4.00 -0.31 26.81
CA ARG A 11 3.40 -0.18 25.48
C ARG A 11 2.01 -0.82 25.54
N PRO A 12 0.95 -0.11 25.14
CA PRO A 12 -0.38 -0.71 25.13
C PRO A 12 -0.32 -1.97 24.26
N LYS A 13 -0.81 -3.08 24.77
CA LYS A 13 -0.93 -4.32 24.00
C LYS A 13 -1.79 -4.01 22.77
N PRO A 14 -1.39 -4.42 21.56
CA PRO A 14 -2.21 -4.20 20.37
C PRO A 14 -3.60 -4.77 20.63
N SER A 15 -4.61 -3.93 20.52
CA SER A 15 -6.00 -4.37 20.67
C SER A 15 -6.31 -5.38 19.56
N ILE A 16 -7.25 -6.29 19.80
CA ILE A 16 -7.72 -7.28 18.81
C ILE A 16 -8.23 -6.60 17.54
N PHE A 17 -8.49 -5.29 17.60
CA PHE A 17 -8.93 -4.42 16.49
C PHE A 17 -7.78 -3.77 15.70
N ASP A 18 -6.54 -3.91 16.12
CA ASP A 18 -5.37 -3.34 15.42
C ASP A 18 -4.90 -4.18 14.22
N LYS A 19 -5.59 -5.26 13.89
CA LYS A 19 -5.26 -6.05 12.71
C LYS A 19 -5.74 -5.32 11.44
N LYS A 20 -4.80 -4.78 10.68
CA LYS A 20 -5.04 -4.32 9.32
C LYS A 20 -5.67 -5.45 8.51
N LYS A 21 -6.90 -5.26 8.04
CA LYS A 21 -7.53 -6.20 7.11
C LYS A 21 -7.17 -5.80 5.68
N THR A 22 -6.12 -6.39 5.14
CA THR A 22 -5.71 -6.18 3.75
C THR A 22 -6.75 -6.79 2.80
N VAL A 23 -7.23 -6.01 1.84
CA VAL A 23 -8.24 -6.42 0.87
C VAL A 23 -7.72 -6.47 -0.56
N ALA A 24 -6.61 -5.78 -0.83
CA ALA A 24 -5.90 -5.86 -2.10
C ALA A 24 -4.40 -5.65 -1.86
N GLU A 25 -3.55 -6.37 -2.57
CA GLU A 25 -2.10 -6.30 -2.45
C GLU A 25 -1.43 -6.35 -3.81
N ASN A 26 -0.43 -5.49 -4.02
CA ASN A 26 0.42 -5.51 -5.19
C ASN A 26 1.72 -6.30 -4.88
N ARG A 27 1.69 -7.61 -5.09
CA ARG A 27 2.82 -8.50 -4.81
C ARG A 27 4.03 -8.28 -5.72
N ARG A 28 3.81 -7.71 -6.90
CA ARG A 28 4.87 -7.47 -7.89
C ARG A 28 5.63 -6.17 -7.66
N ALA A 29 5.08 -5.25 -6.90
CA ALA A 29 5.66 -3.92 -6.71
C ALA A 29 7.11 -3.96 -6.21
N ARG A 30 7.41 -4.78 -5.23
CA ARG A 30 8.76 -4.91 -4.66
C ARG A 30 9.75 -5.60 -5.62
N PHE A 31 9.26 -6.35 -6.58
CA PHE A 31 10.09 -6.94 -7.63
C PHE A 31 10.35 -5.94 -8.77
N GLU A 32 9.38 -5.15 -9.13
CA GLU A 32 9.45 -4.23 -10.28
C GLU A 32 10.07 -2.87 -9.92
N TYR A 33 10.02 -2.48 -8.64
CA TYR A 33 10.45 -1.16 -8.17
C TYR A 33 11.37 -1.22 -6.96
N PHE A 34 12.30 -0.26 -6.90
CA PHE A 34 12.98 0.10 -5.66
C PHE A 34 12.06 1.02 -4.85
N ILE A 35 11.65 0.57 -3.67
CA ILE A 35 10.79 1.35 -2.77
C ILE A 35 11.68 2.28 -1.95
N ASP A 36 11.47 3.59 -2.08
CA ASP A 36 12.20 4.60 -1.33
C ASP A 36 11.47 4.93 -0.02
N ASP A 37 10.23 5.41 -0.12
CA ASP A 37 9.40 5.80 1.00
C ASP A 37 7.99 5.21 0.87
N VAL A 38 7.32 4.98 2.00
CA VAL A 38 5.94 4.51 2.05
C VAL A 38 5.08 5.47 2.86
N TYR A 39 3.93 5.84 2.31
CA TYR A 39 2.95 6.75 2.91
C TYR A 39 1.62 6.03 3.13
N GLU A 40 0.98 6.31 4.25
CA GLU A 40 -0.40 5.91 4.47
C GLU A 40 -1.34 7.00 3.97
N ALA A 41 -2.10 6.70 2.93
CA ALA A 41 -3.10 7.59 2.37
C ALA A 41 -4.51 7.12 2.71
N GLY A 42 -5.42 8.06 2.96
CA GLY A 42 -6.84 7.77 2.88
C GLY A 42 -7.28 7.62 1.43
N ILE A 43 -8.41 6.99 1.18
CA ILE A 43 -9.00 6.86 -0.14
C ILE A 43 -10.47 7.25 -0.13
N ALA A 44 -10.87 8.10 -1.06
CA ALA A 44 -12.26 8.51 -1.23
C ALA A 44 -13.03 7.43 -2.02
N LEU A 45 -13.92 6.72 -1.35
CA LEU A 45 -14.71 5.64 -1.91
C LEU A 45 -16.21 5.95 -1.82
N THR A 46 -16.97 5.41 -2.77
CA THR A 46 -18.43 5.34 -2.68
C THR A 46 -18.86 4.16 -1.80
N GLY A 47 -20.15 4.15 -1.38
CA GLY A 47 -20.67 3.06 -0.54
C GLY A 47 -20.57 1.68 -1.19
N THR A 48 -20.84 1.58 -2.49
CA THR A 48 -20.72 0.33 -3.26
C THR A 48 -19.28 -0.16 -3.41
N GLU A 49 -18.32 0.75 -3.54
CA GLU A 49 -16.89 0.43 -3.55
C GLU A 49 -16.42 -0.14 -2.20
N VAL A 50 -16.83 0.47 -1.10
CA VAL A 50 -16.51 -0.03 0.25
C VAL A 50 -17.06 -1.44 0.46
N LYS A 51 -18.30 -1.68 0.06
CA LYS A 51 -18.93 -3.01 0.17
C LYS A 51 -18.20 -4.04 -0.68
N SER A 52 -17.87 -3.71 -1.93
CA SER A 52 -17.13 -4.60 -2.83
C SER A 52 -15.73 -4.93 -2.27
N LEU A 53 -14.99 -3.95 -1.78
CA LEU A 53 -13.67 -4.17 -1.17
C LEU A 53 -13.72 -5.04 0.10
N ARG A 54 -14.77 -4.93 0.89
CA ARG A 54 -14.95 -5.79 2.08
C ARG A 54 -15.07 -7.27 1.73
N PHE A 55 -15.58 -7.60 0.55
CA PHE A 55 -15.56 -8.97 0.01
C PHE A 55 -14.19 -9.41 -0.51
N GLY A 56 -13.21 -8.50 -0.58
CA GLY A 56 -11.84 -8.81 -0.99
C GLY A 56 -11.66 -9.02 -2.49
N GLU A 57 -12.54 -8.49 -3.31
CA GLU A 57 -12.52 -8.66 -4.78
C GLU A 57 -11.70 -7.59 -5.52
N GLY A 58 -11.15 -6.61 -4.82
CA GLY A 58 -10.35 -5.53 -5.41
C GLY A 58 -8.98 -5.98 -5.92
N SER A 59 -8.48 -5.33 -6.97
CA SER A 59 -7.14 -5.53 -7.51
C SER A 59 -6.43 -4.21 -7.78
N ILE A 60 -5.18 -4.14 -7.36
CA ILE A 60 -4.27 -3.00 -7.60
C ILE A 60 -3.01 -3.40 -8.36
N ALA A 61 -2.99 -4.58 -8.96
CA ALA A 61 -1.80 -5.10 -9.64
C ALA A 61 -1.30 -4.20 -10.76
N GLU A 62 -2.19 -3.53 -11.47
CA GLU A 62 -1.89 -2.60 -12.57
C GLU A 62 -2.15 -1.14 -12.19
N ALA A 63 -2.45 -0.86 -10.93
CA ALA A 63 -2.73 0.48 -10.46
C ALA A 63 -1.45 1.28 -10.25
N TYR A 64 -1.57 2.57 -10.44
CA TYR A 64 -0.55 3.56 -10.11
C TYR A 64 -1.20 4.81 -9.55
N ALA A 65 -0.42 5.68 -8.94
CA ALA A 65 -0.90 6.99 -8.51
C ALA A 65 -0.24 8.11 -9.31
N GLU A 66 -0.98 9.16 -9.55
CA GLU A 66 -0.51 10.37 -10.23
C GLU A 66 -0.85 11.62 -9.42
N VAL A 67 -0.03 12.64 -9.55
CA VAL A 67 -0.30 13.96 -8.99
C VAL A 67 -0.91 14.84 -10.06
N LYS A 68 -2.10 15.33 -9.81
CA LYS A 68 -2.83 16.23 -10.69
C LYS A 68 -3.55 17.30 -9.89
N ASP A 69 -3.35 18.57 -10.27
CA ASP A 69 -3.96 19.73 -9.59
C ASP A 69 -3.69 19.76 -8.08
N ALA A 70 -2.43 19.54 -7.68
CA ALA A 70 -1.99 19.46 -6.29
C ALA A 70 -2.74 18.40 -5.46
N GLN A 71 -3.24 17.35 -6.10
CA GLN A 71 -3.91 16.22 -5.48
C GLN A 71 -3.34 14.91 -6.02
N VAL A 72 -3.41 13.85 -5.22
CA VAL A 72 -2.95 12.51 -5.60
C VAL A 72 -4.15 11.64 -5.95
N TRP A 73 -4.09 10.99 -7.10
CA TRP A 73 -5.14 10.13 -7.63
C TRP A 73 -4.65 8.72 -7.84
N LEU A 74 -5.41 7.75 -7.34
CA LEU A 74 -5.20 6.33 -7.65
C LEU A 74 -5.92 6.00 -8.95
N VAL A 75 -5.15 5.56 -9.94
CA VAL A 75 -5.63 5.27 -11.29
C VAL A 75 -5.49 3.79 -11.61
N ASN A 76 -6.41 3.27 -12.38
CA ASN A 76 -6.43 1.88 -12.84
C ASN A 76 -6.52 0.81 -11.73
N ALA A 77 -6.97 1.19 -10.55
CA ALA A 77 -7.34 0.24 -9.50
C ALA A 77 -8.72 -0.35 -9.82
N ASN A 78 -8.82 -1.65 -9.89
CA ASN A 78 -10.07 -2.34 -10.18
C ASN A 78 -10.82 -2.69 -8.88
N VAL A 79 -11.97 -2.10 -8.70
CA VAL A 79 -12.94 -2.45 -7.66
C VAL A 79 -14.20 -2.95 -8.35
N PRO A 80 -14.48 -4.26 -8.36
CA PRO A 80 -15.64 -4.82 -9.05
C PRO A 80 -16.96 -4.20 -8.57
N GLU A 81 -17.94 -4.20 -9.42
CA GLU A 81 -19.28 -3.79 -9.04
C GLU A 81 -19.81 -4.63 -7.89
N TYR A 82 -20.54 -4.01 -6.99
CA TYR A 82 -21.21 -4.70 -5.90
C TYR A 82 -22.45 -5.44 -6.41
N ASN A 83 -22.43 -6.76 -6.36
CA ASN A 83 -23.47 -7.61 -6.95
C ASN A 83 -24.91 -7.37 -6.42
N PHE A 84 -25.02 -6.87 -5.19
CA PHE A 84 -26.29 -6.49 -4.56
C PHE A 84 -26.58 -4.98 -4.67
N GLY A 85 -25.77 -4.27 -5.46
CA GLY A 85 -25.97 -2.85 -5.73
C GLY A 85 -27.11 -2.61 -6.71
N ASN A 86 -27.73 -1.44 -6.59
CA ASN A 86 -28.74 -0.97 -7.54
C ASN A 86 -28.06 -0.50 -8.86
N ARG A 87 -28.90 0.00 -9.79
CA ARG A 87 -28.48 0.69 -11.02
C ARG A 87 -27.49 1.87 -10.81
N PHE A 88 -27.26 2.31 -9.59
CA PHE A 88 -26.28 3.34 -9.21
C PHE A 88 -24.96 2.76 -8.74
N ASN A 89 -24.53 1.64 -9.29
CA ASN A 89 -23.25 1.06 -8.99
C ASN A 89 -22.09 1.93 -9.53
N HIS A 90 -20.89 1.77 -8.96
CA HIS A 90 -19.71 2.51 -9.37
C HIS A 90 -19.07 1.91 -10.64
N VAL A 91 -18.27 2.72 -11.33
CA VAL A 91 -17.40 2.25 -12.43
C VAL A 91 -16.18 1.55 -11.82
N PRO A 92 -15.86 0.29 -12.21
CA PRO A 92 -14.79 -0.48 -11.57
C PRO A 92 -13.41 0.18 -11.57
N LYS A 93 -13.02 0.82 -12.65
CA LYS A 93 -11.69 1.48 -12.80
C LYS A 93 -11.73 3.00 -12.65
N ARG A 94 -12.71 3.54 -11.98
CA ARG A 94 -12.83 4.96 -11.69
C ARG A 94 -11.55 5.49 -10.98
N PRO A 95 -10.99 6.64 -11.41
CA PRO A 95 -9.94 7.32 -10.63
C PRO A 95 -10.46 7.69 -9.24
N ARG A 96 -9.64 7.44 -8.22
CA ARG A 96 -10.00 7.68 -6.81
C ARG A 96 -9.01 8.62 -6.17
N LYS A 97 -9.54 9.64 -5.51
CA LYS A 97 -8.70 10.60 -4.81
C LYS A 97 -8.08 9.96 -3.57
N LEU A 98 -6.78 10.11 -3.42
CA LEU A 98 -6.05 9.75 -2.22
C LEU A 98 -5.95 10.95 -1.29
N LEU A 99 -6.15 10.71 -0.01
CA LEU A 99 -6.15 11.74 1.03
C LEU A 99 -4.82 11.68 1.79
N LEU A 100 -3.99 12.68 1.56
CA LEU A 100 -2.68 12.87 2.16
C LEU A 100 -2.58 14.27 2.76
N HIS A 101 -1.66 14.46 3.69
CA HIS A 101 -1.33 15.78 4.18
C HIS A 101 -0.69 16.63 3.08
N GLU A 102 -0.92 17.92 3.12
CA GLU A 102 -0.40 18.87 2.12
C GLU A 102 1.14 18.79 2.00
N ARG A 103 1.85 18.62 3.11
CA ARG A 103 3.30 18.45 3.13
C ARG A 103 3.75 17.17 2.43
N GLU A 104 3.00 16.10 2.58
CA GLU A 104 3.28 14.83 1.90
C GLU A 104 3.04 14.96 0.39
N ILE A 105 1.94 15.60 -0.01
CA ILE A 105 1.64 15.87 -1.42
C ILE A 105 2.76 16.71 -2.06
N ALA A 106 3.22 17.76 -1.39
CA ALA A 106 4.32 18.59 -1.88
C ALA A 106 5.62 17.79 -2.06
N LYS A 107 5.96 16.96 -1.11
CA LYS A 107 7.14 16.08 -1.15
C LYS A 107 7.04 15.07 -2.29
N LEU A 108 5.91 14.43 -2.48
CA LEU A 108 5.65 13.47 -3.54
C LEU A 108 5.68 14.14 -4.92
N THR A 109 5.07 15.30 -5.06
CA THR A 109 5.12 16.09 -6.30
C THR A 109 6.55 16.42 -6.71
N GLY A 110 7.36 16.90 -5.76
CA GLY A 110 8.77 17.21 -6.01
C GLY A 110 9.59 15.99 -6.40
N ALA A 111 9.35 14.84 -5.78
CA ALA A 111 10.06 13.61 -6.09
C ALA A 111 9.68 13.05 -7.49
N VAL A 112 8.42 13.12 -7.86
CA VAL A 112 7.94 12.68 -9.18
C VAL A 112 8.50 13.58 -10.29
N GLU A 113 8.42 14.90 -10.13
CA GLU A 113 8.84 15.87 -11.16
C GLU A 113 10.37 15.97 -11.30
N ARG A 114 11.11 16.00 -10.19
CA ARG A 114 12.56 16.25 -10.20
C ARG A 114 13.40 14.99 -10.32
N LYS A 115 12.98 13.90 -9.72
CA LYS A 115 13.74 12.65 -9.64
C LYS A 115 13.24 11.57 -10.59
N GLY A 116 12.17 11.81 -11.34
CA GLY A 116 11.57 10.83 -12.24
C GLY A 116 11.06 9.58 -11.52
N MET A 117 10.68 9.72 -10.24
CA MET A 117 10.11 8.63 -9.46
C MET A 117 8.63 8.42 -9.80
N THR A 118 8.11 7.29 -9.42
CA THR A 118 6.70 6.93 -9.62
C THR A 118 6.02 6.62 -8.29
N LEU A 119 4.71 6.71 -8.26
CA LEU A 119 3.89 6.37 -7.11
C LEU A 119 3.16 5.06 -7.37
N VAL A 120 3.41 4.07 -6.55
CA VAL A 120 2.86 2.71 -6.69
C VAL A 120 2.10 2.34 -5.43
N PRO A 121 0.82 1.91 -5.53
CA PRO A 121 0.10 1.37 -4.40
C PRO A 121 0.65 -0.02 -4.05
N LEU A 122 0.92 -0.25 -2.77
CA LEU A 122 1.39 -1.55 -2.27
C LEU A 122 0.23 -2.40 -1.77
N SER A 123 -0.69 -1.80 -1.03
CA SER A 123 -1.87 -2.48 -0.49
C SER A 123 -3.03 -1.53 -0.24
N ILE A 124 -4.23 -2.09 -0.26
CA ILE A 124 -5.44 -1.44 0.28
C ILE A 124 -5.89 -2.26 1.48
N TYR A 125 -6.18 -1.60 2.57
CA TYR A 125 -6.61 -2.25 3.80
C TYR A 125 -7.64 -1.41 4.55
N PHE A 126 -8.39 -2.04 5.44
CA PHE A 126 -9.22 -1.35 6.42
C PHE A 126 -8.49 -1.27 7.76
N ASN A 127 -8.47 -0.08 8.34
CA ASN A 127 -7.89 0.11 9.68
C ASN A 127 -8.87 -0.35 10.78
N SER A 128 -8.45 -0.26 12.04
CA SER A 128 -9.27 -0.62 13.20
C SER A 128 -10.59 0.15 13.29
N LYS A 129 -10.66 1.36 12.73
CA LYS A 129 -11.87 2.18 12.67
C LYS A 129 -12.76 1.88 11.45
N GLY A 130 -12.42 0.87 10.65
CA GLY A 130 -13.15 0.50 9.44
C GLY A 130 -12.98 1.46 8.26
N ARG A 131 -11.98 2.34 8.28
CA ARG A 131 -11.66 3.25 7.18
C ARG A 131 -10.70 2.60 6.21
N ALA A 132 -10.99 2.73 4.92
CA ALA A 132 -10.09 2.27 3.87
C ALA A 132 -8.85 3.15 3.80
N LYS A 133 -7.69 2.51 3.75
CA LYS A 133 -6.37 3.12 3.63
C LYS A 133 -5.59 2.46 2.50
N VAL A 134 -4.67 3.21 1.93
CA VAL A 134 -3.74 2.75 0.88
C VAL A 134 -2.31 2.96 1.37
N GLU A 135 -1.50 1.92 1.31
CA GLU A 135 -0.05 2.06 1.42
C GLU A 135 0.49 2.49 0.05
N LEU A 136 0.93 3.73 -0.05
CA LEU A 136 1.46 4.34 -1.26
C LEU A 136 2.97 4.42 -1.18
N ALA A 137 3.67 3.81 -2.14
CA ALA A 137 5.11 3.84 -2.22
C ALA A 137 5.61 4.89 -3.21
N LEU A 138 6.61 5.65 -2.80
CA LEU A 138 7.47 6.41 -3.69
C LEU A 138 8.57 5.48 -4.19
N ALA A 139 8.65 5.24 -5.48
CA ALA A 139 9.44 4.16 -6.04
C ALA A 139 10.14 4.55 -7.34
N LYS A 140 11.21 3.84 -7.63
CA LYS A 140 11.95 3.91 -8.89
C LYS A 140 11.90 2.56 -9.61
N GLY A 141 11.58 2.56 -10.89
CA GLY A 141 11.55 1.34 -11.69
C GLY A 141 12.91 0.64 -11.76
N LYS A 142 12.91 -0.68 -11.61
CA LYS A 142 14.11 -1.51 -11.79
C LYS A 142 14.35 -1.80 -13.27
N ASN A 143 15.61 -1.78 -13.67
CA ASN A 143 16.01 -2.28 -14.97
C ASN A 143 16.10 -3.82 -14.98
N ASN A 144 16.35 -4.41 -16.15
CA ASN A 144 16.41 -5.87 -16.29
C ASN A 144 17.57 -6.50 -15.51
N ALA A 145 18.71 -5.80 -15.37
CA ALA A 145 19.84 -6.28 -14.58
C ALA A 145 19.48 -6.33 -13.09
N ASP A 146 18.83 -5.30 -12.57
CA ASP A 146 18.36 -5.24 -11.17
C ASP A 146 17.35 -6.37 -10.86
N LYS A 147 16.43 -6.63 -11.79
CA LYS A 147 15.44 -7.71 -11.66
C LYS A 147 16.13 -9.09 -11.59
N ARG A 148 17.13 -9.33 -12.44
CA ARG A 148 17.93 -10.57 -12.41
C ARG A 148 18.66 -10.75 -11.09
N ASN A 149 19.25 -9.69 -10.55
CA ASN A 149 19.91 -9.73 -9.25
C ASN A 149 18.93 -10.06 -8.12
N THR A 150 17.75 -9.46 -8.13
CA THR A 150 16.69 -9.75 -7.16
C THR A 150 16.28 -11.23 -7.19
N ILE A 151 16.18 -11.85 -8.38
CA ILE A 151 15.89 -13.27 -8.53
C ILE A 151 17.03 -14.11 -7.92
N LYS A 152 18.29 -13.82 -8.26
CA LYS A 152 19.46 -14.55 -7.73
C LYS A 152 19.52 -14.49 -6.21
N GLU A 153 19.28 -13.34 -5.61
CA GLU A 153 19.27 -13.19 -4.15
C GLU A 153 18.13 -13.99 -3.50
N ARG A 154 16.96 -14.02 -4.12
CA ARG A 154 15.83 -14.80 -3.64
C ARG A 154 16.12 -16.30 -3.68
N ASP A 155 16.68 -16.77 -4.77
CA ASP A 155 17.03 -18.18 -4.95
C ASP A 155 18.12 -18.59 -3.97
N TRP A 156 19.15 -17.77 -3.82
CA TRP A 156 20.21 -17.97 -2.84
C TRP A 156 19.67 -18.09 -1.40
N LYS A 157 18.81 -17.18 -0.98
CA LYS A 157 18.18 -17.22 0.35
C LYS A 157 17.33 -18.46 0.56
N ARG A 158 16.64 -18.91 -0.50
CA ARG A 158 15.82 -20.13 -0.46
C ARG A 158 16.70 -21.37 -0.29
N ASP A 159 17.80 -21.45 -1.03
CA ASP A 159 18.74 -22.56 -0.94
C ASP A 159 19.44 -22.62 0.40
N GLN A 160 19.89 -21.48 0.94
CA GLN A 160 20.44 -21.41 2.29
C GLN A 160 19.42 -21.90 3.35
N ALA A 161 18.17 -21.46 3.27
CA ALA A 161 17.13 -21.88 4.19
C ALA A 161 16.84 -23.39 4.10
N ARG A 162 16.95 -24.01 2.90
CA ARG A 162 16.84 -25.45 2.72
C ARG A 162 17.97 -26.19 3.40
N ILE A 163 19.22 -25.79 3.11
CA ILE A 163 20.43 -26.40 3.69
C ILE A 163 20.38 -26.34 5.22
N MET A 164 20.00 -25.21 5.78
CA MET A 164 19.88 -25.04 7.24
C MET A 164 18.84 -25.98 7.88
N ARG A 165 17.76 -26.31 7.15
CA ARG A 165 16.75 -27.26 7.65
C ARG A 165 17.21 -28.70 7.57
N GLU A 166 18.05 -29.05 6.60
CA GLU A 166 18.55 -30.41 6.39
C GLU A 166 19.69 -30.76 7.38
N HIS A 167 20.29 -29.74 8.04
CA HIS A 167 21.38 -29.92 9.00
C HIS A 167 20.95 -29.80 10.48
N ASN A 168 19.68 -29.55 10.74
CA ASN A 168 19.05 -29.58 12.06
C ASN A 168 18.16 -30.83 12.21
#